data_0a38079b543f998bbdb441c43c074ca4
#
_entry.id   0a38079b543f998bbdb441c43c074ca4
#
_cell.length_a   1.000
_cell.length_b   1.000
_cell.length_c   1.000
_cell.angle_alpha   90.00
_cell.angle_beta   90.00
_cell.angle_gamma   90.00
#
_symmetry.space_group_name_H-M   'P 1'
#
loop_
_entity.id
_entity.type
_entity.pdbx_description
1 polymer ?
#
loop_
_entity_poly.entity_id
_entity_poly.type
_entity_poly.pdbx_seq_one_letter_code
_entity_poly.pdbx_strand_id
1 'polypeptide(L)'
;TTICADPIAYKVGDRVKVVGDPDLETTRECISVSYPNFVHDVAIGIHILIDDGDLEMIVVDKTEDYLVCEIQNDATLGSRKSVNVPGVRINLPSLTEKDRTNILYAIEKDIDFIAHSFVRNKQDVLDIKEILDAHNSDIRIVAKIENQEGVDNIDEILEVADGVMVARCLLYTSPSPRD
;
A
#
# COMPACT_ATOMS: atom_id res chain seq x y z
N THR A 1 -0.94 3.90 5.73
CA THR A 1 -2.04 3.45 6.63
C THR A 1 -2.68 4.65 7.33
N THR A 2 -3.91 4.47 7.81
CA THR A 2 -4.68 5.47 8.58
C THR A 2 -4.57 5.22 10.09
N ILE A 3 -4.70 6.28 10.92
CA ILE A 3 -4.72 6.18 12.38
C ILE A 3 -5.98 6.88 12.88
N CYS A 4 -6.93 6.12 13.45
CA CYS A 4 -8.16 6.64 14.05
C CYS A 4 -8.27 6.18 15.50
N ALA A 5 -8.76 7.03 16.41
CA ALA A 5 -9.10 6.60 17.78
C ALA A 5 -10.34 5.69 17.76
N ASP A 6 -11.41 6.15 17.10
CA ASP A 6 -12.67 5.44 16.95
C ASP A 6 -13.05 5.28 15.47
N PRO A 7 -13.85 4.27 15.09
CA PRO A 7 -14.36 4.12 13.73
C PRO A 7 -15.21 5.32 13.28
N ILE A 8 -14.95 5.82 12.07
CA ILE A 8 -15.60 7.00 11.51
C ILE A 8 -16.49 6.59 10.34
N ALA A 9 -17.80 6.86 10.43
CA ALA A 9 -18.74 6.59 9.35
C ALA A 9 -18.77 7.71 8.32
N TYR A 10 -18.66 7.35 7.04
CA TYR A 10 -18.77 8.23 5.88
C TYR A 10 -19.98 7.84 5.01
N LYS A 11 -20.52 8.81 4.31
CA LYS A 11 -21.63 8.67 3.36
C LYS A 11 -21.20 9.13 1.98
N VAL A 12 -21.82 8.55 0.95
CA VAL A 12 -21.67 9.03 -0.43
C VAL A 12 -21.91 10.53 -0.50
N GLY A 13 -20.99 11.24 -1.16
CA GLY A 13 -21.02 12.70 -1.33
C GLY A 13 -20.43 13.50 -0.17
N ASP A 14 -20.06 12.86 0.95
CA ASP A 14 -19.29 13.55 2.00
C ASP A 14 -17.96 14.05 1.41
N ARG A 15 -17.53 15.24 1.83
CA ARG A 15 -16.22 15.79 1.47
C ARG A 15 -15.29 15.77 2.66
N VAL A 16 -14.09 15.25 2.44
CA VAL A 16 -13.07 15.09 3.46
C VAL A 16 -11.73 15.57 2.94
N LYS A 17 -10.91 16.15 3.82
CA LYS A 17 -9.50 16.44 3.52
C LYS A 17 -8.66 15.18 3.69
N VAL A 18 -7.63 15.03 2.87
CA VAL A 18 -6.63 13.97 3.03
C VAL A 18 -5.26 14.60 3.07
N VAL A 19 -4.46 14.25 4.07
CA VAL A 19 -3.11 14.76 4.31
C VAL A 19 -2.10 13.62 4.43
N GLY A 20 -0.83 13.91 4.14
CA GLY A 20 0.28 12.98 4.33
C GLY A 20 1.03 13.30 5.63
N ASP A 21 0.48 12.91 6.77
CA ASP A 21 1.09 13.16 8.08
C ASP A 21 1.00 11.91 8.96
N PRO A 22 2.13 11.21 9.24
CA PRO A 22 2.12 9.99 10.05
C PRO A 22 1.76 10.23 11.53
N ASP A 23 1.89 11.45 12.01
CA ASP A 23 1.69 11.82 13.43
C ASP A 23 0.31 12.41 13.70
N LEU A 24 -0.44 12.74 12.64
CA LEU A 24 -1.78 13.29 12.77
C LEU A 24 -2.84 12.19 12.88
N GLU A 25 -3.71 12.31 13.87
CA GLU A 25 -4.86 11.43 14.01
C GLU A 25 -5.97 11.80 13.02
N THR A 26 -6.55 10.77 12.37
CA THR A 26 -7.69 10.93 11.47
C THR A 26 -8.94 11.38 12.22
N THR A 27 -9.58 12.40 11.71
CA THR A 27 -10.90 12.91 12.17
C THR A 27 -11.93 12.77 11.06
N ARG A 28 -13.21 13.11 11.36
CA ARG A 28 -14.27 13.09 10.34
C ARG A 28 -14.01 14.06 9.19
N GLU A 29 -13.35 15.20 9.45
CA GLU A 29 -13.05 16.21 8.45
C GLU A 29 -11.71 16.00 7.73
N CYS A 30 -10.81 15.21 8.31
CA CYS A 30 -9.45 15.03 7.81
C CYS A 30 -8.94 13.60 8.01
N ILE A 31 -8.69 12.90 6.92
CA ILE A 31 -8.02 11.60 6.92
C ILE A 31 -6.53 11.82 6.81
N SER A 32 -5.79 11.26 7.76
CA SER A 32 -4.34 11.25 7.73
C SER A 32 -3.78 9.94 7.19
N VAL A 33 -2.83 10.05 6.27
CA VAL A 33 -2.11 8.94 5.65
C VAL A 33 -0.65 9.00 6.05
N SER A 34 -0.08 7.86 6.41
CA SER A 34 1.30 7.75 6.92
C SER A 34 2.42 8.08 5.93
N TYR A 35 2.11 8.44 4.69
CA TYR A 35 3.07 8.79 3.65
C TYR A 35 3.15 10.31 3.48
N PRO A 36 4.26 10.99 3.87
CA PRO A 36 4.36 12.45 3.86
C PRO A 36 4.17 13.11 2.50
N ASN A 37 4.65 12.47 1.42
CA ASN A 37 4.51 13.02 0.06
C ASN A 37 3.17 12.68 -0.61
N PHE A 38 2.20 12.13 0.14
CA PHE A 38 0.93 11.66 -0.41
C PHE A 38 0.20 12.75 -1.20
N VAL A 39 0.11 13.94 -0.64
CA VAL A 39 -0.54 15.08 -1.30
C VAL A 39 0.20 15.45 -2.58
N HIS A 40 1.52 15.45 -2.60
CA HIS A 40 2.31 15.79 -3.77
C HIS A 40 2.10 14.79 -4.92
N ASP A 41 2.12 13.50 -4.63
CA ASP A 41 2.13 12.42 -5.63
C ASP A 41 0.75 12.13 -6.23
N VAL A 42 -0.34 12.45 -5.52
CA VAL A 42 -1.72 12.18 -5.98
C VAL A 42 -2.32 13.39 -6.70
N ALA A 43 -2.86 13.17 -7.90
CA ALA A 43 -3.47 14.20 -8.73
C ALA A 43 -5.00 14.26 -8.56
N ILE A 44 -5.61 15.36 -9.02
CA ILE A 44 -7.06 15.52 -9.11
C ILE A 44 -7.63 14.47 -10.08
N GLY A 45 -8.79 13.90 -9.75
CA GLY A 45 -9.47 12.87 -10.53
C GLY A 45 -9.02 11.45 -10.22
N ILE A 46 -8.03 11.28 -9.37
CA ILE A 46 -7.55 9.96 -8.95
C ILE A 46 -8.45 9.38 -7.86
N HIS A 47 -8.70 8.07 -7.93
CA HIS A 47 -9.40 7.32 -6.90
C HIS A 47 -8.44 6.87 -5.80
N ILE A 48 -8.86 7.03 -4.56
CA ILE A 48 -8.17 6.53 -3.37
C ILE A 48 -9.03 5.44 -2.75
N LEU A 49 -8.46 4.28 -2.57
CA LEU A 49 -9.11 3.11 -1.97
C LEU A 49 -8.52 2.86 -0.58
N ILE A 50 -9.36 2.72 0.42
CA ILE A 50 -8.95 2.38 1.79
C ILE A 50 -9.61 1.07 2.19
N ASP A 51 -8.86 0.22 2.93
CA ASP A 51 -9.30 -1.10 3.40
C ASP A 51 -9.74 -2.01 2.25
N ASP A 52 -8.84 -2.23 1.28
CA ASP A 52 -9.08 -3.04 0.08
C ASP A 52 -10.26 -2.55 -0.79
N GLY A 53 -10.65 -1.28 -0.66
CA GLY A 53 -11.74 -0.66 -1.42
C GLY A 53 -13.08 -0.59 -0.66
N ASP A 54 -13.11 -0.96 0.62
CA ASP A 54 -14.30 -0.77 1.47
C ASP A 54 -14.71 0.70 1.55
N LEU A 55 -13.75 1.61 1.57
CA LEU A 55 -13.97 3.05 1.42
C LEU A 55 -13.28 3.54 0.15
N GLU A 56 -14.06 4.06 -0.77
CA GLU A 56 -13.60 4.68 -2.01
C GLU A 56 -13.89 6.18 -2.00
N MET A 57 -12.91 6.96 -2.46
CA MET A 57 -13.05 8.40 -2.64
C MET A 57 -12.33 8.87 -3.90
N ILE A 58 -12.79 9.97 -4.49
CA ILE A 58 -12.16 10.62 -5.63
C ILE A 58 -11.61 11.99 -5.23
N VAL A 59 -10.40 12.32 -5.70
CA VAL A 59 -9.82 13.64 -5.48
C VAL A 59 -10.52 14.67 -6.37
N VAL A 60 -11.24 15.61 -5.77
CA VAL A 60 -11.99 16.65 -6.48
C VAL A 60 -11.29 18.00 -6.49
N ASP A 61 -10.38 18.24 -5.53
CA ASP A 61 -9.55 19.44 -5.46
C ASP A 61 -8.24 19.16 -4.72
N LYS A 62 -7.24 20.02 -4.90
CA LYS A 62 -5.89 19.86 -4.33
C LYS A 62 -5.28 21.20 -4.00
N THR A 63 -4.67 21.28 -2.82
CA THR A 63 -3.80 22.38 -2.39
C THR A 63 -2.36 21.89 -2.22
N GLU A 64 -1.46 22.73 -1.75
CA GLU A 64 -0.08 22.30 -1.41
C GLU A 64 -0.06 21.37 -0.19
N ASP A 65 -1.00 21.53 0.76
CA ASP A 65 -0.99 20.85 2.05
C ASP A 65 -1.96 19.68 2.14
N TYR A 66 -3.04 19.66 1.35
CA TYR A 66 -4.07 18.62 1.42
C TYR A 66 -4.80 18.39 0.09
N LEU A 67 -5.36 17.20 -0.04
CA LEU A 67 -6.35 16.87 -1.07
C LEU A 67 -7.75 17.07 -0.51
N VAL A 68 -8.69 17.47 -1.37
CA VAL A 68 -10.14 17.42 -1.08
C VAL A 68 -10.71 16.23 -1.83
N CYS A 69 -11.27 15.29 -1.09
CA CYS A 69 -11.82 14.06 -1.65
C CYS A 69 -13.33 13.99 -1.42
N GLU A 70 -14.06 13.44 -2.38
CA GLU A 70 -15.48 13.16 -2.29
C GLU A 70 -15.67 11.64 -2.16
N ILE A 71 -16.41 11.22 -1.13
CA ILE A 71 -16.71 9.83 -0.81
C ILE A 71 -17.65 9.24 -1.86
N GLN A 72 -17.31 8.06 -2.39
CA GLN A 72 -18.04 7.40 -3.47
C GLN A 72 -18.97 6.27 -2.99
N ASN A 73 -18.77 5.75 -1.76
CA ASN A 73 -19.63 4.72 -1.17
C ASN A 73 -19.77 4.91 0.34
N ASP A 74 -20.88 4.41 0.89
CA ASP A 74 -21.09 4.38 2.33
C ASP A 74 -20.12 3.37 2.98
N ALA A 75 -19.33 3.82 3.97
CA ALA A 75 -18.37 2.96 4.65
C ALA A 75 -18.03 3.46 6.06
N THR A 76 -17.37 2.60 6.83
CA THR A 76 -16.84 2.95 8.15
C THR A 76 -15.32 2.76 8.17
N LEU A 77 -14.59 3.85 8.32
CA LEU A 77 -13.14 3.85 8.37
C LEU A 77 -12.65 3.48 9.77
N GLY A 78 -11.88 2.41 9.86
CA GLY A 78 -11.16 2.01 11.08
C GLY A 78 -9.69 2.42 11.08
N SER A 79 -9.00 2.10 12.18
CA SER A 79 -7.56 2.37 12.32
C SER A 79 -6.70 1.35 11.58
N ARG A 80 -5.50 1.77 11.17
CA ARG A 80 -4.45 0.96 10.53
C ARG A 80 -4.89 0.31 9.20
N LYS A 81 -5.83 0.96 8.50
CA LYS A 81 -6.30 0.49 7.21
C LYS A 81 -5.31 0.80 6.10
N SER A 82 -5.18 -0.12 5.15
CA SER A 82 -4.35 0.09 3.96
C SER A 82 -4.93 1.22 3.11
N VAL A 83 -4.05 1.97 2.45
CA VAL A 83 -4.42 2.99 1.47
C VAL A 83 -3.79 2.59 0.14
N ASN A 84 -4.59 2.44 -0.89
CA ASN A 84 -4.17 2.15 -2.24
C ASN A 84 -4.61 3.27 -3.19
N VAL A 85 -3.77 3.59 -4.17
CA VAL A 85 -4.05 4.63 -5.18
C VAL A 85 -3.76 4.03 -6.55
N PRO A 86 -4.75 3.39 -7.19
CA PRO A 86 -4.55 2.74 -8.47
C PRO A 86 -4.04 3.72 -9.53
N GLY A 87 -3.04 3.30 -10.30
CA GLY A 87 -2.47 4.09 -11.39
C GLY A 87 -1.51 5.21 -10.95
N VAL A 88 -1.27 5.39 -9.66
CA VAL A 88 -0.30 6.36 -9.14
C VAL A 88 0.96 5.65 -8.65
N ARG A 89 2.11 6.11 -9.13
CA ARG A 89 3.41 5.63 -8.65
C ARG A 89 3.75 6.34 -7.35
N ILE A 90 3.71 5.60 -6.24
CA ILE A 90 4.08 6.10 -4.91
C ILE A 90 5.55 5.74 -4.64
N ASN A 91 6.41 6.73 -4.46
CA ASN A 91 7.84 6.56 -4.21
C ASN A 91 8.12 6.23 -2.74
N LEU A 92 7.61 5.08 -2.27
CA LEU A 92 7.99 4.54 -0.97
C LEU A 92 9.31 3.77 -1.10
N PRO A 93 10.20 3.80 -0.09
CA PRO A 93 11.33 2.87 -0.05
C PRO A 93 10.78 1.44 -0.01
N SER A 94 11.46 0.51 -0.67
CA SER A 94 11.10 -0.91 -0.67
C SER A 94 11.07 -1.50 0.74
N LEU A 95 12.02 -1.06 1.58
CA LEU A 95 12.17 -1.48 2.97
C LEU A 95 12.27 -0.28 3.90
N THR A 96 11.48 -0.28 4.95
CA THR A 96 11.63 0.64 6.09
C THR A 96 12.67 0.09 7.08
N GLU A 97 13.13 0.91 8.03
CA GLU A 97 13.99 0.43 9.14
C GLU A 97 13.29 -0.65 9.98
N LYS A 98 11.99 -0.56 10.13
CA LYS A 98 11.19 -1.60 10.79
C LYS A 98 11.22 -2.91 10.02
N ASP A 99 11.11 -2.84 8.68
CA ASP A 99 11.16 -4.05 7.84
C ASP A 99 12.53 -4.71 7.93
N ARG A 100 13.62 -3.92 7.91
CA ARG A 100 14.97 -4.43 8.13
C ARG A 100 15.10 -5.14 9.47
N THR A 101 14.60 -4.55 10.55
CA THR A 101 14.59 -5.14 11.89
C THR A 101 13.79 -6.45 11.91
N ASN A 102 12.63 -6.48 11.25
CA ASN A 102 11.80 -7.69 11.15
C ASN A 102 12.47 -8.81 10.35
N ILE A 103 13.18 -8.47 9.26
CA ILE A 103 13.94 -9.44 8.46
C ILE A 103 15.07 -10.06 9.31
N LEU A 104 15.83 -9.25 10.04
CA LEU A 104 16.88 -9.75 10.95
C LEU A 104 16.30 -10.65 12.05
N TYR A 105 15.14 -10.29 12.59
CA TYR A 105 14.43 -11.14 13.55
C TYR A 105 13.95 -12.46 12.92
N ALA A 106 13.47 -12.42 11.67
CA ALA A 106 13.08 -13.62 10.92
C ALA A 106 14.27 -14.57 10.74
N ILE A 107 15.45 -14.02 10.42
CA ILE A 107 16.71 -14.79 10.31
C ILE A 107 17.07 -15.42 11.66
N GLU A 108 17.02 -14.65 12.76
CA GLU A 108 17.28 -15.17 14.12
C GLU A 108 16.34 -16.32 14.51
N LYS A 109 15.09 -16.28 14.04
CA LYS A 109 14.06 -17.30 14.35
C LYS A 109 13.99 -18.44 13.34
N ASP A 110 14.88 -18.47 12.36
CA ASP A 110 14.96 -19.52 11.32
C ASP A 110 13.59 -19.76 10.64
N ILE A 111 12.96 -18.67 10.19
CA ILE A 111 11.67 -18.72 9.51
C ILE A 111 11.87 -19.18 8.07
N ASP A 112 10.94 -19.98 7.53
CA ASP A 112 11.05 -20.57 6.18
C ASP A 112 10.76 -19.56 5.06
N PHE A 113 9.82 -18.60 5.28
CA PHE A 113 9.33 -17.69 4.24
C PHE A 113 9.14 -16.25 4.74
N ILE A 114 9.46 -15.30 3.88
CA ILE A 114 9.07 -13.90 4.01
C ILE A 114 8.09 -13.56 2.89
N ALA A 115 6.89 -13.07 3.24
CA ALA A 115 5.94 -12.52 2.29
C ALA A 115 6.13 -11.00 2.22
N HIS A 116 6.71 -10.51 1.11
CA HIS A 116 6.97 -9.09 0.90
C HIS A 116 5.78 -8.41 0.23
N SER A 117 5.16 -7.45 0.93
CA SER A 117 3.98 -6.73 0.44
C SER A 117 4.36 -5.59 -0.51
N PHE A 118 3.46 -5.28 -1.44
CA PHE A 118 3.56 -4.15 -2.38
C PHE A 118 4.80 -4.19 -3.28
N VAL A 119 5.25 -5.37 -3.69
CA VAL A 119 6.35 -5.53 -4.64
C VAL A 119 5.98 -4.89 -5.98
N ARG A 120 6.84 -4.01 -6.48
CA ARG A 120 6.66 -3.24 -7.72
C ARG A 120 7.56 -3.73 -8.84
N ASN A 121 8.77 -4.17 -8.50
CA ASN A 121 9.82 -4.51 -9.45
C ASN A 121 10.83 -5.49 -8.83
N LYS A 122 11.76 -5.96 -9.64
CA LYS A 122 12.85 -6.86 -9.25
C LYS A 122 13.69 -6.31 -8.08
N GLN A 123 13.94 -4.99 -8.05
CA GLN A 123 14.80 -4.38 -7.03
C GLN A 123 14.18 -4.50 -5.63
N ASP A 124 12.87 -4.38 -5.49
CA ASP A 124 12.19 -4.55 -4.20
C ASP A 124 12.47 -5.94 -3.59
N VAL A 125 12.57 -6.99 -4.41
CA VAL A 125 12.91 -8.35 -3.96
C VAL A 125 14.40 -8.46 -3.65
N LEU A 126 15.26 -7.88 -4.50
CA LEU A 126 16.70 -7.91 -4.33
C LEU A 126 17.17 -7.22 -3.04
N ASP A 127 16.47 -6.16 -2.61
CA ASP A 127 16.77 -5.45 -1.36
C ASP A 127 16.62 -6.36 -0.12
N ILE A 128 15.65 -7.27 -0.12
CA ILE A 128 15.53 -8.31 0.93
C ILE A 128 16.61 -9.37 0.74
N LYS A 129 16.82 -9.84 -0.49
CA LYS A 129 17.78 -10.89 -0.79
C LYS A 129 19.20 -10.51 -0.36
N GLU A 130 19.60 -9.24 -0.57
CA GLU A 130 20.89 -8.73 -0.10
C GLU A 130 21.06 -8.90 1.41
N ILE A 131 20.01 -8.64 2.20
CA ILE A 131 20.05 -8.83 3.66
C ILE A 131 20.17 -10.32 4.01
N LEU A 132 19.40 -11.19 3.35
CA LEU A 132 19.44 -12.63 3.58
C LEU A 132 20.81 -13.22 3.22
N ASP A 133 21.36 -12.84 2.07
CA ASP A 133 22.67 -13.30 1.58
C ASP A 133 23.80 -12.86 2.52
N ALA A 134 23.75 -11.62 3.02
CA ALA A 134 24.73 -11.09 3.98
C ALA A 134 24.76 -11.87 5.31
N HIS A 135 23.67 -12.57 5.63
CA HIS A 135 23.53 -13.39 6.84
C HIS A 135 23.54 -14.89 6.56
N ASN A 136 23.85 -15.32 5.32
CA ASN A 136 23.80 -16.71 4.86
C ASN A 136 22.49 -17.41 5.22
N SER A 137 21.37 -16.73 4.99
CA SER A 137 20.03 -17.24 5.31
C SER A 137 19.35 -17.83 4.09
N ASP A 138 18.73 -19.01 4.25
CA ASP A 138 18.00 -19.75 3.21
C ASP A 138 16.49 -19.40 3.18
N ILE A 139 16.07 -18.34 3.85
CA ILE A 139 14.69 -17.87 3.85
C ILE A 139 14.24 -17.55 2.42
N ARG A 140 13.09 -18.10 2.03
CA ARG A 140 12.50 -17.89 0.70
C ARG A 140 11.64 -16.64 0.69
N ILE A 141 11.65 -15.93 -0.44
CA ILE A 141 10.89 -14.68 -0.63
C ILE A 141 9.67 -14.95 -1.50
N VAL A 142 8.48 -14.69 -0.95
CA VAL A 142 7.22 -14.66 -1.69
C VAL A 142 6.84 -13.21 -1.97
N ALA A 143 6.90 -12.79 -3.23
CA ALA A 143 6.51 -11.44 -3.64
C ALA A 143 4.99 -11.31 -3.70
N LYS A 144 4.41 -10.38 -2.95
CA LYS A 144 2.98 -10.07 -3.00
C LYS A 144 2.73 -8.99 -4.06
N ILE A 145 1.98 -9.38 -5.09
CA ILE A 145 1.60 -8.49 -6.20
C ILE A 145 0.26 -7.85 -5.83
N GLU A 146 0.29 -6.54 -5.54
CA GLU A 146 -0.82 -5.78 -4.97
C GLU A 146 -1.12 -4.47 -5.74
N ASN A 147 -0.37 -4.20 -6.81
CA ASN A 147 -0.51 -3.00 -7.62
C ASN A 147 -0.21 -3.29 -9.10
N GLN A 148 -0.59 -2.35 -9.98
CA GLN A 148 -0.43 -2.52 -11.43
C GLN A 148 1.05 -2.58 -11.84
N GLU A 149 1.94 -1.81 -11.20
CA GLU A 149 3.37 -1.83 -11.50
C GLU A 149 3.97 -3.22 -11.28
N GLY A 150 3.57 -3.92 -10.20
CA GLY A 150 3.98 -5.30 -9.93
C GLY A 150 3.43 -6.30 -10.96
N VAL A 151 2.23 -6.05 -11.51
CA VAL A 151 1.67 -6.87 -12.61
C VAL A 151 2.49 -6.65 -13.89
N ASP A 152 2.78 -5.41 -14.23
CA ASP A 152 3.53 -5.05 -15.45
C ASP A 152 4.95 -5.61 -15.42
N ASN A 153 5.55 -5.71 -14.23
CA ASN A 153 6.93 -6.19 -14.01
C ASN A 153 7.00 -7.64 -13.51
N ILE A 154 5.91 -8.42 -13.64
CA ILE A 154 5.82 -9.77 -13.05
C ILE A 154 6.94 -10.70 -13.51
N ASP A 155 7.34 -10.64 -14.78
CA ASP A 155 8.36 -11.51 -15.36
C ASP A 155 9.73 -11.28 -14.66
N GLU A 156 10.13 -10.02 -14.47
CA GLU A 156 11.39 -9.70 -13.80
C GLU A 156 11.38 -10.02 -12.29
N ILE A 157 10.19 -9.91 -11.66
CA ILE A 157 10.01 -10.28 -10.25
C ILE A 157 10.19 -11.79 -10.07
N LEU A 158 9.61 -12.59 -10.99
CA LEU A 158 9.71 -14.05 -10.98
C LEU A 158 11.14 -14.58 -11.18
N GLU A 159 12.03 -13.79 -11.79
CA GLU A 159 13.44 -14.19 -11.93
C GLU A 159 14.17 -14.25 -10.60
N VAL A 160 13.72 -13.52 -9.57
CA VAL A 160 14.44 -13.33 -8.30
C VAL A 160 13.66 -13.75 -7.07
N ALA A 161 12.35 -13.83 -7.14
CA ALA A 161 11.48 -14.29 -6.06
C ALA A 161 11.31 -15.82 -6.13
N ASP A 162 11.17 -16.46 -4.97
CA ASP A 162 10.89 -17.90 -4.88
C ASP A 162 9.43 -18.25 -5.18
N GLY A 163 8.55 -17.25 -5.13
CA GLY A 163 7.14 -17.38 -5.46
C GLY A 163 6.43 -16.03 -5.47
N VAL A 164 5.20 -16.04 -5.95
CA VAL A 164 4.34 -14.85 -5.96
C VAL A 164 2.99 -15.14 -5.30
N MET A 165 2.42 -14.11 -4.68
CA MET A 165 1.07 -14.12 -4.13
C MET A 165 0.29 -12.98 -4.76
N VAL A 166 -0.78 -13.29 -5.50
CA VAL A 166 -1.67 -12.29 -6.07
C VAL A 166 -2.65 -11.83 -4.99
N ALA A 167 -2.66 -10.55 -4.68
CA ALA A 167 -3.52 -10.00 -3.65
C ALA A 167 -4.97 -9.85 -4.13
N ARG A 168 -5.91 -9.90 -3.20
CA ARG A 168 -7.36 -9.78 -3.49
C ARG A 168 -7.73 -8.49 -4.19
N CYS A 169 -7.09 -7.37 -3.85
CA CYS A 169 -7.34 -6.08 -4.50
C CYS A 169 -7.16 -6.12 -6.01
N LEU A 170 -6.22 -6.92 -6.54
CA LEU A 170 -6.04 -7.09 -7.98
C LEU A 170 -7.09 -7.99 -8.61
N LEU A 171 -7.66 -8.94 -7.87
CA LEU A 171 -8.69 -9.85 -8.39
C LEU A 171 -10.01 -9.14 -8.71
N TYR A 172 -10.26 -7.98 -8.05
CA TYR A 172 -11.47 -7.19 -8.29
C TYR A 172 -11.30 -6.13 -9.38
N THR A 173 -10.07 -5.74 -9.71
CA THR A 173 -9.77 -4.67 -10.66
C THR A 173 -9.24 -5.17 -12.00
N SER A 174 -8.81 -6.42 -12.10
CA SER A 174 -8.30 -7.02 -13.34
C SER A 174 -9.39 -7.86 -14.01
N PRO A 175 -9.64 -7.70 -15.33
CA PRO A 175 -10.59 -8.53 -16.03
C PRO A 175 -10.15 -9.99 -16.00
N SER A 176 -11.11 -10.89 -15.68
CA SER A 176 -10.87 -12.32 -15.73
C SER A 176 -10.76 -12.79 -17.19
N PRO A 177 -9.84 -13.73 -17.52
CA PRO A 177 -9.83 -14.35 -18.86
C PRO A 177 -11.11 -15.10 -19.23
N ARG A 178 -12.07 -15.19 -18.30
CA ARG A 178 -13.37 -15.86 -18.48
C ARG A 178 -14.52 -14.86 -18.67
N ASP A 179 -14.27 -13.57 -18.56
CA ASP A 179 -15.21 -12.49 -18.88
C ASP A 179 -14.94 -12.02 -20.31
#